data_4803d2e1316bf8d731d38fc7d74a3a08
#
_entry.id   4803d2e1316bf8d731d38fc7d74a3a08
#
_cell.length_a   1.000
_cell.length_b   1.000
_cell.length_c   1.000
_cell.angle_alpha   90.00
_cell.angle_beta   90.00
_cell.angle_gamma   90.00
#
_symmetry.space_group_name_H-M   'P 1'
#
loop_
_entity.id
_entity.type
_entity.pdbx_description
1 polymer ?
#
loop_
_entity_poly.entity_id
_entity_poly.type
_entity_poly.pdbx_seq_one_letter_code
_entity_poly.pdbx_strand_id
1 'polypeptide(L)'
;SINEKNFNFIPLICYEIIYSGKINLKSDKTNFIINISEDGWFGNSIGPYQHFSHSIFRAIEEGKNIIRVSNNGISAYIDSNGLIIDKLETTNKGVIEINNYKNSKMTFFSKFGNKIFFYFILFYISLFFL
;
A
#
# COMPACT_ATOMS: atom_id res chain seq x y z
N SER A 1 20.71 0.46 12.70
CA SER A 1 20.99 -0.96 12.60
C SER A 1 19.70 -1.74 12.62
N ILE A 2 19.31 -2.30 11.50
CA ILE A 2 18.19 -3.24 11.42
C ILE A 2 18.68 -4.47 12.18
N ASN A 3 18.22 -4.65 13.41
CA ASN A 3 18.46 -5.88 14.15
C ASN A 3 17.88 -7.03 13.34
N GLU A 4 18.60 -8.12 13.20
CA GLU A 4 18.42 -9.30 12.34
C GLU A 4 17.10 -10.09 12.54
N LYS A 5 15.98 -9.39 12.69
CA LYS A 5 14.66 -9.99 12.48
C LYS A 5 14.41 -10.01 10.99
N ASN A 6 14.15 -11.18 10.43
CA ASN A 6 13.83 -11.41 9.03
C ASN A 6 12.95 -10.29 8.46
N PHE A 7 13.56 -9.39 7.69
CA PHE A 7 12.87 -8.28 7.03
C PHE A 7 12.21 -8.84 5.77
N ASN A 8 10.95 -9.23 5.90
CA ASN A 8 10.18 -9.78 4.79
C ASN A 8 9.33 -8.66 4.18
N PHE A 9 9.49 -8.43 2.90
CA PHE A 9 8.74 -7.42 2.17
C PHE A 9 8.24 -7.93 0.82
N ILE A 10 7.27 -7.23 0.26
CA ILE A 10 6.76 -7.45 -1.09
C ILE A 10 7.21 -6.26 -1.93
N PRO A 11 7.98 -6.49 -2.98
CA PRO A 11 8.31 -5.45 -3.94
C PRO A 11 7.12 -5.20 -4.88
N LEU A 12 6.81 -3.94 -5.11
CA LEU A 12 5.88 -3.47 -6.13
C LEU A 12 6.58 -2.42 -6.98
N ILE A 13 6.56 -2.63 -8.29
CA ILE A 13 7.20 -1.72 -9.22
C ILE A 13 6.15 -0.80 -9.84
N CYS A 14 6.35 0.51 -9.63
CA CYS A 14 5.59 1.58 -10.27
C CYS A 14 4.07 1.36 -10.14
N TYR A 15 3.38 1.17 -11.23
CA TYR A 15 1.93 1.04 -11.33
C TYR A 15 1.34 -0.25 -10.71
N GLU A 16 2.15 -1.20 -10.30
CA GLU A 16 1.65 -2.39 -9.61
C GLU A 16 0.90 -2.06 -8.32
N ILE A 17 1.20 -0.90 -7.71
CA ILE A 17 0.53 -0.42 -6.50
C ILE A 17 -0.96 -0.09 -6.72
N ILE A 18 -1.42 0.15 -7.95
CA ILE A 18 -2.81 0.54 -8.20
C ILE A 18 -3.80 -0.64 -8.10
N TYR A 19 -3.32 -1.87 -8.22
CA TYR A 19 -4.19 -3.05 -8.28
C TYR A 19 -4.71 -3.45 -6.90
N SER A 20 -5.95 -3.08 -6.61
CA SER A 20 -6.68 -3.48 -5.40
C SER A 20 -6.98 -4.98 -5.38
N GLY A 21 -6.78 -5.62 -4.21
CA GLY A 21 -7.10 -7.04 -3.99
C GLY A 21 -6.27 -8.03 -4.80
N LYS A 22 -5.18 -7.58 -5.43
CA LYS A 22 -4.28 -8.43 -6.23
C LYS A 22 -2.88 -8.59 -5.65
N ILE A 23 -2.56 -7.88 -4.59
CA ILE A 23 -1.26 -7.98 -3.90
C ILE A 23 -1.20 -9.25 -3.04
N ASN A 24 -1.84 -10.25 -3.34
CA ASN A 24 -1.99 -11.59 -2.78
C ASN A 24 -0.99 -11.97 -1.65
N LEU A 25 -1.10 -11.28 -0.52
CA LEU A 25 -0.27 -11.46 0.66
C LEU A 25 -0.80 -12.63 1.50
N LYS A 26 -0.78 -13.83 0.98
CA LYS A 26 -1.20 -15.03 1.74
C LYS A 26 -0.33 -15.31 2.98
N SER A 27 0.58 -14.42 3.33
CA SER A 27 1.53 -14.61 4.42
C SER A 27 1.49 -13.47 5.42
N ASP A 28 1.18 -13.79 6.68
CA ASP A 28 1.37 -12.89 7.81
C ASP A 28 2.86 -12.60 8.11
N LYS A 29 3.78 -13.28 7.41
CA LYS A 29 5.22 -13.12 7.61
C LYS A 29 5.77 -11.84 7.01
N THR A 30 5.03 -11.16 6.13
CA THR A 30 5.47 -9.95 5.46
C THR A 30 5.02 -8.73 6.25
N ASN A 31 5.97 -7.86 6.61
CA ASN A 31 5.70 -6.65 7.39
C ASN A 31 5.56 -5.40 6.53
N PHE A 32 6.17 -5.41 5.35
CA PHE A 32 6.27 -4.23 4.48
C PHE A 32 5.88 -4.54 3.04
N ILE A 33 5.35 -3.52 2.40
CA ILE A 33 5.31 -3.40 0.94
C ILE A 33 6.32 -2.32 0.58
N ILE A 34 7.21 -2.59 -0.37
CA ILE A 34 8.15 -1.60 -0.89
C ILE A 34 7.73 -1.28 -2.32
N ASN A 35 7.31 -0.03 -2.55
CA ASN A 35 6.93 0.45 -3.86
C ASN A 35 8.01 1.39 -4.40
N ILE A 36 8.61 1.03 -5.53
CA ILE A 36 9.61 1.84 -6.23
C ILE A 36 8.97 2.35 -7.52
N SER A 37 8.94 3.68 -7.71
CA SER A 37 8.20 4.32 -8.78
C SER A 37 8.99 5.43 -9.46
N GLU A 38 8.67 5.67 -10.72
CA GLU A 38 9.03 6.85 -11.47
C GLU A 38 7.73 7.60 -11.82
N ASP A 39 7.55 8.79 -11.24
CA ASP A 39 6.33 9.59 -11.42
C ASP A 39 6.52 10.74 -12.41
N GLY A 40 7.69 10.88 -12.99
CA GLY A 40 8.01 11.93 -13.99
C GLY A 40 7.14 11.90 -15.24
N TRP A 41 6.54 10.75 -15.55
CA TRP A 41 5.59 10.57 -16.64
C TRP A 41 4.35 11.46 -16.54
N PHE A 42 3.95 11.80 -15.32
CA PHE A 42 2.77 12.61 -15.06
C PHE A 42 2.99 14.10 -15.26
N GLY A 43 4.26 14.53 -15.40
CA GLY A 43 4.61 15.96 -15.50
C GLY A 43 4.04 16.78 -14.33
N ASN A 44 3.71 18.05 -14.61
CA ASN A 44 3.09 18.95 -13.65
C ASN A 44 1.57 18.77 -13.58
N SER A 45 1.12 17.57 -13.22
CA SER A 45 -0.30 17.24 -13.12
C SER A 45 -0.66 16.74 -11.72
N ILE A 46 -1.92 16.38 -11.50
CA ILE A 46 -2.40 15.73 -10.29
C ILE A 46 -1.95 14.25 -10.20
N GLY A 47 -1.40 13.69 -11.29
CA GLY A 47 -1.05 12.28 -11.43
C GLY A 47 -0.17 11.73 -10.30
N PRO A 48 0.95 12.39 -9.91
CA PRO A 48 1.79 11.93 -8.81
C PRO A 48 1.02 11.79 -7.49
N TYR A 49 0.11 12.70 -7.20
CA TYR A 49 -0.71 12.68 -5.98
C TYR A 49 -1.75 11.55 -6.00
N GLN A 50 -2.39 11.32 -7.15
CA GLN A 50 -3.30 10.19 -7.34
C GLN A 50 -2.56 8.87 -7.21
N HIS A 51 -1.40 8.74 -7.85
CA HIS A 51 -0.57 7.54 -7.76
C HIS A 51 -0.09 7.30 -6.31
N PHE A 52 0.30 8.35 -5.60
CA PHE A 52 0.65 8.26 -4.18
C PHE A 52 -0.53 7.80 -3.32
N SER A 53 -1.75 8.31 -3.58
CA SER A 53 -2.95 7.92 -2.84
C SER A 53 -3.22 6.42 -2.90
N HIS A 54 -2.88 5.75 -4.00
CA HIS A 54 -3.00 4.29 -4.09
C HIS A 54 -2.11 3.58 -3.07
N SER A 55 -0.95 4.13 -2.72
CA SER A 55 -0.11 3.56 -1.65
C SER A 55 -0.82 3.60 -0.30
N ILE A 56 -1.52 4.69 0.01
CA ILE A 56 -2.30 4.81 1.25
C ILE A 56 -3.41 3.76 1.28
N PHE A 57 -4.18 3.61 0.18
CA PHE A 57 -5.22 2.59 0.09
C PHE A 57 -4.67 1.17 0.23
N ARG A 58 -3.53 0.88 -0.39
CA ARG A 58 -2.90 -0.46 -0.24
C ARG A 58 -2.46 -0.72 1.19
N ALA A 59 -1.93 0.28 1.90
CA ALA A 59 -1.57 0.13 3.32
C ALA A 59 -2.77 -0.32 4.14
N ILE A 60 -3.92 0.35 3.96
CA ILE A 60 -5.17 0.05 4.66
C ILE A 60 -5.73 -1.32 4.26
N GLU A 61 -5.81 -1.60 2.96
CA GLU A 61 -6.38 -2.83 2.43
C GLU A 61 -5.61 -4.07 2.87
N GLU A 62 -4.30 -4.01 2.80
CA GLU A 62 -3.43 -5.13 3.13
C GLU A 62 -3.08 -5.18 4.63
N GLY A 63 -3.33 -4.09 5.38
CA GLY A 63 -2.90 -3.94 6.76
C GLY A 63 -1.37 -3.99 6.90
N LYS A 64 -0.64 -3.46 5.92
CA LYS A 64 0.83 -3.50 5.84
C LYS A 64 1.43 -2.12 5.80
N ASN A 65 2.60 -1.97 6.41
CA ASN A 65 3.37 -0.74 6.28
C ASN A 65 3.90 -0.62 4.86
N ILE A 66 3.88 0.59 4.29
CA ILE A 66 4.41 0.85 2.94
C ILE A 66 5.59 1.79 3.01
N ILE A 67 6.67 1.38 2.36
CA ILE A 67 7.81 2.21 2.05
C ILE A 67 7.72 2.52 0.56
N ARG A 68 7.39 3.77 0.24
CA ARG A 68 7.35 4.24 -1.13
C ARG A 68 8.54 5.12 -1.42
N VAL A 69 9.26 4.80 -2.49
CA VAL A 69 10.33 5.62 -3.04
C VAL A 69 9.95 5.97 -4.47
N SER A 70 9.84 7.26 -4.76
CA SER A 70 9.49 7.74 -6.08
C SER A 70 10.49 8.78 -6.57
N ASN A 71 10.98 8.58 -7.81
CA ASN A 71 11.68 9.61 -8.54
C ASN A 71 10.63 10.54 -9.17
N ASN A 72 10.82 11.87 -9.02
CA ASN A 72 9.87 12.90 -9.46
C ASN A 72 8.44 12.76 -8.89
N GLY A 73 8.30 12.08 -7.76
CA GLY A 73 7.04 11.88 -7.06
C GLY A 73 7.20 11.98 -5.55
N ILE A 74 6.14 11.60 -4.81
CA ILE A 74 6.13 11.62 -3.36
C ILE A 74 6.75 10.32 -2.83
N SER A 75 7.82 10.44 -2.04
CA SER A 75 8.38 9.33 -1.27
C SER A 75 7.84 9.40 0.15
N ALA A 76 7.47 8.27 0.75
CA ALA A 76 6.86 8.27 2.07
C ALA A 76 7.00 6.93 2.80
N TYR A 77 6.94 7.01 4.13
CA TYR A 77 6.62 5.89 4.99
C TYR A 77 5.18 6.01 5.48
N ILE A 78 4.37 5.00 5.21
CA ILE A 78 2.94 4.91 5.52
C ILE A 78 2.74 3.71 6.43
N ASP A 79 2.05 3.89 7.56
CA ASP A 79 1.74 2.78 8.46
C ASP A 79 0.59 1.91 7.92
N SER A 80 0.37 0.77 8.57
CA SER A 80 -0.68 -0.20 8.17
C SER A 80 -2.12 0.32 8.30
N ASN A 81 -2.33 1.49 8.89
CA ASN A 81 -3.63 2.17 8.97
C ASN A 81 -3.78 3.28 7.93
N GLY A 82 -2.78 3.46 7.07
CA GLY A 82 -2.77 4.50 6.05
C GLY A 82 -2.29 5.86 6.54
N LEU A 83 -1.78 5.96 7.77
CA LEU A 83 -1.22 7.20 8.29
C LEU A 83 0.17 7.43 7.67
N ILE A 84 0.35 8.61 7.09
CA ILE A 84 1.65 9.05 6.59
C ILE A 84 2.48 9.46 7.81
N ILE A 85 3.52 8.69 8.11
CA ILE A 85 4.41 8.94 9.24
C ILE A 85 5.46 9.98 8.88
N ASP A 86 6.03 9.86 7.67
CA ASP A 86 6.99 10.80 7.14
C ASP A 86 6.92 10.81 5.61
N LYS A 87 7.24 11.94 4.98
CA LYS A 87 7.22 12.09 3.53
C LYS A 87 8.21 13.12 3.01
N LEU A 88 8.63 12.91 1.77
CA LEU A 88 9.35 13.87 0.95
C LEU A 88 8.48 14.23 -0.25
N GLU A 89 8.25 15.52 -0.44
CA GLU A 89 7.50 16.05 -1.57
C GLU A 89 8.30 15.92 -2.89
N THR A 90 7.62 16.05 -4.00
CA THR A 90 8.15 15.80 -5.36
C THR A 90 9.46 16.55 -5.69
N THR A 91 9.69 17.68 -5.08
CA THR A 91 10.88 18.53 -5.32
C THR A 91 11.98 18.33 -4.29
N ASN A 92 11.70 17.61 -3.21
CA ASN A 92 12.61 17.49 -2.08
C ASN A 92 13.50 16.25 -2.22
N LYS A 93 14.78 16.44 -1.91
CA LYS A 93 15.75 15.34 -1.78
C LYS A 93 16.05 15.14 -0.31
N GLY A 94 16.08 13.89 0.14
CA GLY A 94 16.34 13.60 1.54
C GLY A 94 16.33 12.11 1.84
N VAL A 95 16.34 11.80 3.11
CA VAL A 95 16.28 10.43 3.66
C VAL A 95 15.14 10.39 4.65
N ILE A 96 14.32 9.35 4.59
CA ILE A 96 13.31 9.01 5.59
C ILE A 96 13.89 7.90 6.46
N GLU A 97 14.05 8.16 7.76
CA GLU A 97 14.53 7.18 8.71
C GLU A 97 13.36 6.51 9.42
N ILE A 98 13.31 5.18 9.37
CA ILE A 98 12.27 4.39 10.02
C ILE A 98 12.87 3.71 11.26
N ASN A 99 12.70 4.35 12.41
CA ASN A 99 13.25 3.85 13.68
C ASN A 99 12.32 2.85 14.37
N ASN A 100 11.02 3.00 14.20
CA ASN A 100 10.01 2.15 14.80
C ASN A 100 8.90 1.82 13.80
N TYR A 101 8.46 0.58 13.79
CA TYR A 101 7.29 0.17 13.03
C TYR A 101 6.42 -0.78 13.86
N LYS A 102 5.11 -0.67 13.67
CA LYS A 102 4.17 -1.60 14.27
C LYS A 102 4.07 -2.85 13.41
N ASN A 103 4.03 -4.02 14.06
CA ASN A 103 3.73 -5.25 13.35
C ASN A 103 2.35 -5.13 12.70
N SER A 104 2.32 -5.38 11.41
CA SER A 104 1.11 -5.36 10.62
C SER A 104 0.35 -6.68 10.76
N LYS A 105 -0.99 -6.61 10.69
CA LYS A 105 -1.86 -7.78 10.68
C LYS A 105 -2.64 -7.80 9.37
N MET A 106 -2.80 -9.00 8.83
CA MET A 106 -3.59 -9.18 7.62
C MET A 106 -5.04 -8.75 7.86
N THR A 107 -5.58 -7.90 7.01
CA THR A 107 -6.97 -7.44 7.08
C THR A 107 -7.93 -8.49 6.53
N PHE A 108 -9.21 -8.29 6.78
CA PHE A 108 -10.26 -9.09 6.15
C PHE A 108 -10.22 -8.94 4.63
N PHE A 109 -10.00 -7.72 4.13
CA PHE A 109 -9.89 -7.46 2.70
C PHE A 109 -8.67 -8.15 2.08
N SER A 110 -7.52 -8.14 2.74
CA SER A 110 -6.32 -8.86 2.27
C SER A 110 -6.56 -10.37 2.11
N LYS A 111 -7.40 -10.96 2.97
CA LYS A 111 -7.75 -12.39 2.90
C LYS A 111 -8.67 -12.73 1.73
N PHE A 112 -9.68 -11.92 1.51
CA PHE A 112 -10.77 -12.23 0.57
C PHE A 112 -10.71 -11.42 -0.72
N GLY A 113 -10.03 -10.26 -0.70
CA GLY A 113 -9.90 -9.36 -1.84
C GLY A 113 -11.26 -8.97 -2.41
N ASN A 114 -11.31 -8.80 -3.72
CA ASN A 114 -12.54 -8.42 -4.44
C ASN A 114 -13.67 -9.46 -4.40
N LYS A 115 -13.41 -10.67 -3.86
CA LYS A 115 -14.48 -11.66 -3.66
C LYS A 115 -15.55 -11.19 -2.70
N ILE A 116 -15.21 -10.30 -1.78
CA ILE A 116 -16.16 -9.67 -0.85
C ILE A 116 -17.32 -9.03 -1.60
N PHE A 117 -17.04 -8.36 -2.73
CA PHE A 117 -18.06 -7.72 -3.57
C PHE A 117 -19.09 -8.73 -4.10
N PHE A 118 -18.66 -9.90 -4.53
CA PHE A 118 -19.56 -10.95 -5.01
C PHE A 118 -20.44 -11.51 -3.89
N TYR A 119 -19.93 -11.64 -2.66
CA TYR A 119 -20.76 -12.04 -1.52
C TYR A 119 -21.84 -10.99 -1.20
N PHE A 120 -21.52 -9.72 -1.29
CA PHE A 120 -22.52 -8.66 -1.12
C PHE A 120 -23.60 -8.69 -2.21
N ILE A 121 -23.22 -8.90 -3.46
CA ILE A 121 -24.18 -9.04 -4.56
C ILE A 121 -25.10 -10.24 -4.32
N LEU A 122 -24.55 -11.41 -3.99
CA LEU A 122 -25.34 -12.60 -3.71
C LEU A 122 -26.30 -12.39 -2.54
N PHE A 123 -25.84 -11.74 -1.48
CA PHE A 123 -26.68 -11.40 -0.33
C PHE A 123 -27.81 -10.46 -0.74
N TYR A 124 -27.52 -9.41 -1.52
CA TYR A 124 -28.54 -8.48 -2.00
C TYR A 124 -29.59 -9.17 -2.90
N ILE A 125 -29.14 -10.03 -3.80
CA ILE A 125 -30.05 -10.81 -4.66
C ILE A 125 -30.93 -11.72 -3.80
N SER A 126 -30.40 -12.38 -2.78
CA SER A 126 -31.17 -13.27 -1.89
C SER A 126 -32.29 -12.52 -1.14
N LEU A 127 -32.04 -11.26 -0.75
CA LEU A 127 -33.07 -10.40 -0.13
C LEU A 127 -34.19 -10.02 -1.08
N PHE A 128 -33.91 -9.99 -2.39
CA PHE A 128 -34.93 -9.64 -3.39
C PHE A 128 -35.89 -10.78 -3.70
N PHE A 129 -35.48 -12.03 -3.44
CA PHE A 129 -36.29 -13.23 -3.67
C PHE A 129 -36.94 -13.79 -2.38
N LEU A 130 -36.77 -13.12 -1.25
CA LEU A 130 -37.46 -13.39 0.02
C LEU A 130 -38.71 -12.49 0.15
#